data_43b8566cb70c2fe5cfeb0c318c712b32
#
_entry.id   43b8566cb70c2fe5cfeb0c318c712b32
#
_cell.length_a   1.000
_cell.length_b   1.000
_cell.length_c   1.000
_cell.angle_alpha   90.00
_cell.angle_beta   90.00
_cell.angle_gamma   90.00
#
_symmetry.space_group_name_H-M   'P 1'
#
loop_
_entity.id
_entity.type
_entity.pdbx_description
1 polymer ?
#
loop_
_entity_poly.entity_id
_entity_poly.type
_entity_poly.pdbx_seq_one_letter_code
_entity_poly.pdbx_strand_id
1 'polypeptide(L)'
;NLGGMAFHPETLAVFGMLADKDVAGVVERVKGRVDRWFVATLPGPRGIMAGALARILADQGICVETCFDSPADAYRAARKWAGENDRIVAFGSFLTVAGVLHAIDDERKRHTT
;
A
#
# COMPACT_ATOMS: atom_id res chain seq x y z
N ASN A 1 11.25 -21.61 -4.82
CA ASN A 1 10.88 -21.95 -4.84
C ASN A 1 10.73 -22.51 -4.97
N LEU A 2 11.15 -22.41 -4.56
CA LEU A 2 11.10 -23.03 -4.70
C LEU A 2 10.26 -23.67 -4.98
N GLY A 3 10.71 -23.44 -5.48
CA GLY A 3 9.93 -24.25 -6.04
C GLY A 3 8.61 -24.38 -5.66
N GLY A 4 7.97 -24.27 -6.18
CA GLY A 4 6.69 -24.42 -6.05
C GLY A 4 6.12 -24.80 -4.78
N MET A 5 6.85 -24.97 -3.94
CA MET A 5 6.34 -25.46 -2.97
C MET A 5 5.73 -24.45 -2.29
N ALA A 6 5.47 -24.01 -1.80
CA ALA A 6 4.96 -23.13 -1.01
C ALA A 6 4.55 -21.94 -1.67
N PHE A 7 3.64 -22.03 -2.51
CA PHE A 7 3.16 -20.94 -3.08
C PHE A 7 2.29 -20.28 -2.12
N HIS A 8 2.66 -19.36 -1.31
CA HIS A 8 1.82 -18.59 -0.41
C HIS A 8 1.51 -17.29 -1.09
N PRO A 9 0.26 -17.02 -1.40
CA PRO A 9 -0.11 -15.71 -1.94
C PRO A 9 0.24 -14.64 -0.91
N GLU A 10 0.83 -13.56 -1.39
CA GLU A 10 1.20 -12.45 -0.52
C GLU A 10 0.11 -11.39 -0.52
N THR A 11 -0.02 -10.68 0.60
CA THR A 11 -0.89 -9.52 0.71
C THR A 11 -0.02 -8.28 0.69
N LEU A 12 -0.22 -7.45 -0.33
CA LEU A 12 0.52 -6.21 -0.48
C LEU A 12 -0.39 -5.06 -0.08
N ALA A 13 0.09 -4.17 0.76
CA ALA A 13 -0.74 -3.06 1.24
C ALA A 13 -0.31 -1.76 0.61
N VAL A 14 -1.27 -1.03 0.06
CA VAL A 14 -1.08 0.36 -0.35
C VAL A 14 -1.64 1.18 0.81
N PHE A 15 -0.77 1.87 1.50
CA PHE A 15 -1.09 2.50 2.78
C PHE A 15 -0.79 3.99 2.78
N GLY A 16 -1.77 4.80 3.11
CA GLY A 16 -1.60 6.23 3.28
C GLY A 16 -2.56 6.71 4.36
N MET A 17 -2.13 7.64 5.19
CA MET A 17 -2.92 8.07 6.34
C MET A 17 -2.94 9.57 6.47
N LEU A 18 -3.95 10.06 7.16
CA LEU A 18 -4.02 11.47 7.54
C LEU A 18 -3.46 11.63 8.95
N ALA A 19 -2.91 12.80 9.22
CA ALA A 19 -2.19 13.04 10.47
C ALA A 19 -3.07 12.95 11.73
N ASP A 20 -4.37 13.12 11.57
CA ASP A 20 -5.27 13.10 12.72
C ASP A 20 -5.77 11.68 13.05
N LYS A 21 -5.23 10.66 12.44
CA LYS A 21 -5.62 9.27 12.71
C LYS A 21 -4.59 8.58 13.56
N ASP A 22 -5.02 7.52 14.23
CA ASP A 22 -4.12 6.70 15.04
C ASP A 22 -3.39 5.71 14.15
N VAL A 23 -2.34 6.18 13.48
CA VAL A 23 -1.59 5.37 12.52
C VAL A 23 -1.00 4.14 13.18
N ALA A 24 -0.34 4.31 14.32
CA ALA A 24 0.31 3.20 15.00
C ALA A 24 -0.70 2.12 15.38
N GLY A 25 -1.89 2.52 15.84
CA GLY A 25 -2.93 1.57 16.21
C GLY A 25 -3.46 0.77 15.02
N VAL A 26 -3.61 1.44 13.88
CA VAL A 26 -4.06 0.76 12.66
C VAL A 26 -3.01 -0.26 12.23
N VAL A 27 -1.74 0.14 12.20
CA VAL A 27 -0.64 -0.73 11.79
C VAL A 27 -0.56 -1.94 12.72
N GLU A 28 -0.67 -1.71 14.01
CA GLU A 28 -0.60 -2.78 14.99
C GLU A 28 -1.65 -3.86 14.72
N ARG A 29 -2.84 -3.45 14.32
CA ARG A 29 -3.94 -4.39 14.10
C ARG A 29 -3.81 -5.20 12.83
N VAL A 30 -3.16 -4.65 11.81
CA VAL A 30 -3.12 -5.31 10.51
C VAL A 30 -1.75 -5.86 10.12
N LYS A 31 -0.70 -5.51 10.85
CA LYS A 31 0.65 -5.85 10.40
C LYS A 31 0.88 -7.35 10.22
N GLY A 32 0.18 -8.17 10.96
CA GLY A 32 0.31 -9.62 10.84
C GLY A 32 -0.32 -10.19 9.59
N ARG A 33 -1.12 -9.40 8.87
CA ARG A 33 -1.81 -9.86 7.67
C ARG A 33 -1.25 -9.28 6.39
N VAL A 34 -0.22 -8.44 6.51
CA VAL A 34 0.36 -7.77 5.34
C VAL A 34 1.79 -8.25 5.18
N ASP A 35 2.13 -8.71 4.00
CA ASP A 35 3.47 -9.21 3.72
C ASP A 35 4.39 -8.13 3.22
N ARG A 36 3.88 -7.17 2.46
CA ARG A 36 4.69 -6.07 1.94
C ARG A 36 3.91 -4.78 1.99
N TRP A 37 4.62 -3.70 2.30
CA TRP A 37 4.00 -2.39 2.48
C TRP A 37 4.50 -1.41 1.44
N PHE A 38 3.56 -0.78 0.74
CA PHE A 38 3.84 0.26 -0.23
C PHE A 38 3.18 1.52 0.30
N VAL A 39 3.96 2.39 0.93
CA VAL A 39 3.40 3.56 1.60
C VAL A 39 3.34 4.75 0.66
N ALA A 40 2.30 5.54 0.79
CA ALA A 40 2.03 6.65 -0.10
C ALA A 40 1.82 7.93 0.68
N THR A 41 2.28 9.04 0.13
CA THR A 41 2.01 10.35 0.67
C THR A 41 0.61 10.75 0.24
N LEU A 42 -0.19 11.24 1.17
CA LEU A 42 -1.50 11.79 0.84
C LEU A 42 -1.41 13.29 0.64
N PRO A 43 -2.16 13.82 -0.32
CA PRO A 43 -2.11 15.25 -0.58
C PRO A 43 -2.83 16.05 0.51
N GLY A 44 -2.55 17.32 0.56
CA GLY A 44 -3.25 18.22 1.47
C GLY A 44 -2.51 18.42 2.78
N PRO A 45 -2.94 19.40 3.56
CA PRO A 45 -2.23 19.77 4.78
C PRO A 45 -2.29 18.73 5.88
N ARG A 46 -3.24 17.82 5.83
CA ARG A 46 -3.33 16.76 6.84
C ARG A 46 -2.76 15.43 6.37
N GLY A 47 -2.29 15.37 5.13
CA GLY A 47 -1.71 14.14 4.63
C GLY A 47 -0.34 13.88 5.26
N ILE A 48 -0.06 12.63 5.60
CA ILE A 48 1.24 12.26 6.14
C ILE A 48 2.14 11.89 4.98
N MET A 49 3.37 12.35 5.01
CA MET A 49 4.33 11.97 3.98
C MET A 49 4.74 10.52 4.13
N ALA A 50 4.97 9.86 3.02
CA ALA A 50 5.31 8.44 3.02
C ALA A 50 6.53 8.13 3.89
N GLY A 51 7.52 9.01 3.89
CA GLY A 51 8.69 8.80 4.74
C GLY A 51 8.36 8.77 6.22
N ALA A 52 7.42 9.60 6.66
CA ALA A 52 6.99 9.60 8.06
C ALA A 52 6.20 8.33 8.39
N LEU A 53 5.38 7.86 7.45
CA LEU A 53 4.68 6.60 7.64
C LEU A 53 5.66 5.44 7.74
N ALA A 54 6.68 5.44 6.89
CA ALA A 54 7.70 4.38 6.89
C ALA A 54 8.39 4.33 8.24
N ARG A 55 8.61 5.48 8.87
CA ARG A 55 9.25 5.53 10.17
C ARG A 55 8.35 4.92 11.25
N ILE A 56 7.05 5.21 11.20
CA ILE A 56 6.10 4.63 12.14
C ILE A 56 6.08 3.11 11.98
N LEU A 57 6.11 2.63 10.74
CA LEU A 57 6.13 1.20 10.47
C LEU A 57 7.43 0.58 10.98
N ALA A 58 8.55 1.25 10.77
CA ALA A 58 9.84 0.75 11.25
C ALA A 58 9.86 0.62 12.77
N ASP A 59 9.19 1.51 13.48
CA ASP A 59 9.10 1.43 14.93
C ASP A 59 8.35 0.17 15.38
N GLN A 60 7.56 -0.42 14.51
CA GLN A 60 6.86 -1.66 14.82
C GLN A 60 7.52 -2.88 14.16
N GLY A 61 8.76 -2.72 13.72
CA GLY A 61 9.51 -3.83 13.15
C GLY A 61 9.20 -4.15 11.70
N ILE A 62 8.56 -3.22 10.99
CA ILE A 62 8.16 -3.46 9.61
C ILE A 62 9.12 -2.76 8.67
N CYS A 63 9.62 -3.51 7.68
CA CYS A 63 10.45 -2.94 6.64
C CYS A 63 9.57 -2.50 5.50
N VAL A 64 9.65 -1.23 5.13
CA VAL A 64 8.86 -0.71 4.02
C VAL A 64 9.65 -0.87 2.73
N GLU A 65 9.00 -1.39 1.70
CA GLU A 65 9.69 -1.61 0.42
C GLU A 65 10.07 -0.30 -0.25
N THR A 66 9.14 0.60 -0.40
CA THR A 66 9.40 1.87 -1.06
C THR A 66 8.35 2.90 -0.65
N CYS A 67 8.73 4.15 -0.67
CA CYS A 67 7.82 5.27 -0.42
C CYS A 67 7.42 5.90 -1.74
N PHE A 68 6.15 6.28 -1.85
CA PHE A 68 5.61 6.83 -3.09
C PHE A 68 4.95 8.17 -2.85
N ASP A 69 4.85 8.97 -3.91
CA ASP A 69 4.28 10.31 -3.81
C ASP A 69 2.75 10.29 -3.80
N SER A 70 2.15 9.21 -4.21
CA SER A 70 0.69 9.11 -4.25
C SER A 70 0.23 7.67 -4.12
N PRO A 71 -1.03 7.47 -3.70
CA PRO A 71 -1.59 6.10 -3.67
C PRO A 71 -1.60 5.44 -5.04
N ALA A 72 -1.81 6.22 -6.11
CA ALA A 72 -1.82 5.66 -7.45
C ALA A 72 -0.46 5.09 -7.82
N ASP A 73 0.61 5.81 -7.50
CA ASP A 73 1.96 5.34 -7.77
C ASP A 73 2.29 4.10 -6.95
N ALA A 74 1.88 4.08 -5.68
CA ALA A 74 2.08 2.92 -4.82
C ALA A 74 1.33 1.70 -5.35
N TYR A 75 0.11 1.91 -5.82
CA TYR A 75 -0.68 0.83 -6.40
C TYR A 75 0.00 0.27 -7.66
N ARG A 76 0.49 1.13 -8.53
CA ARG A 76 1.14 0.67 -9.76
C ARG A 76 2.39 -0.15 -9.46
N ALA A 77 3.15 0.25 -8.46
CA ALA A 77 4.33 -0.51 -8.04
C ALA A 77 3.92 -1.86 -7.46
N ALA A 78 2.87 -1.87 -6.63
CA ALA A 78 2.38 -3.12 -6.06
C ALA A 78 1.88 -4.06 -7.14
N ARG A 79 1.22 -3.53 -8.17
CA ARG A 79 0.75 -4.35 -9.29
C ARG A 79 1.91 -5.01 -10.03
N LYS A 80 3.00 -4.28 -10.21
CA LYS A 80 4.16 -4.86 -10.87
C LYS A 80 4.82 -5.93 -10.02
N TRP A 81 4.77 -5.78 -8.71
CA TRP A 81 5.33 -6.75 -7.81
C TRP A 81 4.46 -8.00 -7.70
N ALA A 82 3.15 -7.83 -7.69
CA ALA A 82 2.22 -8.89 -7.39
C ALA A 82 2.22 -9.98 -8.47
N GLY A 83 2.19 -11.23 -8.03
CA GLY A 83 1.97 -12.36 -8.91
C GLY A 83 0.48 -12.61 -9.08
N GLU A 84 0.15 -13.68 -9.81
CA GLU A 84 -1.22 -13.97 -10.12
C GLU A 84 -2.09 -14.21 -8.93
N ASN A 85 -1.58 -14.80 -7.88
CA ASN A 85 -2.35 -15.16 -6.71
C ASN A 85 -2.21 -14.18 -5.55
N ASP A 86 -1.40 -13.15 -5.72
CA ASP A 86 -1.20 -12.18 -4.66
C ASP A 86 -2.35 -11.19 -4.65
N ARG A 87 -2.60 -10.60 -3.51
CA ARG A 87 -3.68 -9.61 -3.41
C ARG A 87 -3.12 -8.27 -2.98
N ILE A 88 -3.75 -7.22 -3.45
CA ILE A 88 -3.40 -5.86 -3.09
C ILE A 88 -4.56 -5.27 -2.31
N VAL A 89 -4.28 -4.74 -1.12
CA VAL A 89 -5.30 -4.08 -0.31
C VAL A 89 -4.90 -2.62 -0.14
N ALA A 90 -5.86 -1.74 -0.19
CA ALA A 90 -5.62 -0.31 -0.01
C ALA A 90 -6.41 0.16 1.20
N PHE A 91 -5.76 0.82 2.12
CA PHE A 91 -6.43 1.25 3.33
C PHE A 91 -5.70 2.40 4.01
N GLY A 92 -6.25 2.87 5.08
CA GLY A 92 -5.69 3.92 5.89
C GLY A 92 -6.46 5.22 5.79
N SER A 93 -7.00 5.53 4.63
CA SER A 93 -7.74 6.76 4.43
C SER A 93 -8.62 6.60 3.21
N PHE A 94 -9.75 7.30 3.20
CA PHE A 94 -10.61 7.36 2.04
C PHE A 94 -9.82 7.82 0.81
N LEU A 95 -8.90 8.79 1.00
CA LEU A 95 -8.10 9.29 -0.10
C LEU A 95 -7.18 8.22 -0.69
N THR A 96 -6.68 7.31 0.15
CA THR A 96 -5.86 6.20 -0.32
C THR A 96 -6.68 5.29 -1.23
N VAL A 97 -7.87 4.93 -0.78
CA VAL A 97 -8.74 4.04 -1.55
C VAL A 97 -9.17 4.71 -2.85
N ALA A 98 -9.55 5.98 -2.78
CA ALA A 98 -9.98 6.72 -3.97
C ALA A 98 -8.85 6.81 -5.01
N GLY A 99 -7.62 7.04 -4.56
CA GLY A 99 -6.47 7.11 -5.46
C GLY A 99 -6.21 5.79 -6.16
N VAL A 100 -6.33 4.67 -5.43
CA VAL A 100 -6.14 3.35 -6.02
C VAL A 100 -7.26 3.03 -7.01
N LEU A 101 -8.51 3.34 -6.66
CA LEU A 101 -9.62 3.10 -7.58
C LEU A 101 -9.45 3.90 -8.87
N HIS A 102 -8.96 5.13 -8.76
CA HIS A 102 -8.70 5.94 -9.93
C HIS A 102 -7.62 5.31 -10.82
N ALA A 103 -6.56 4.78 -10.21
CA ALA A 103 -5.51 4.12 -10.96
C ALA A 103 -6.01 2.86 -11.66
N ILE A 104 -6.89 2.10 -11.01
CA ILE A 104 -7.48 0.91 -11.61
C ILE A 104 -8.33 1.31 -12.82
N ASP A 105 -9.10 2.37 -12.69
CA ASP A 105 -9.96 2.83 -13.77
C ASP A 105 -9.12 3.27 -14.98
N ASP A 106 -8.01 3.94 -14.74
CA ASP A 106 -7.10 4.33 -15.81
C ASP A 106 -6.52 3.12 -16.53
N GLU A 107 -6.16 2.08 -15.80
CA GLU A 107 -5.64 0.86 -16.40
C GLU A 107 -6.68 0.22 -17.30
N ARG A 108 -7.93 0.18 -16.86
CA ARG A 108 -8.99 -0.40 -17.65
C ARG A 108 -9.21 0.37 -18.93
N LYS A 109 -9.17 1.69 -18.86
CA LYS A 109 -9.35 2.50 -20.06
C LYS A 109 -8.24 2.26 -21.06
N ARG A 110 -7.02 2.08 -20.60
CA ARG A 110 -5.91 1.81 -21.50
C ARG A 110 -6.07 0.46 -22.18
N HIS A 111 -6.59 -0.52 -21.48
CA HIS A 111 -6.74 -1.85 -22.05
C HIS A 111 -7.90 -1.97 -23.02
N THR A 112 -8.88 -1.08 -22.96
CA THR A 112 -10.03 -1.16 -23.82
C THR A 112 -9.87 -0.37 -25.11
N THR A 113 -8.80 0.37 -25.27
CA THR A 113 -8.55 1.06 -26.53
C THR A 113 -7.54 0.31 -27.39
#